data_f6a148af36025954f727584085c43d9e
#
_entry.id   f6a148af36025954f727584085c43d9e
#
_cell.length_a   1.000
_cell.length_b   1.000
_cell.length_c   1.000
_cell.angle_alpha   90.00
_cell.angle_beta   90.00
_cell.angle_gamma   90.00
#
_symmetry.space_group_name_H-M   'P 1'
#
loop_
_entity.id
_entity.type
_entity.pdbx_description
1 polymer ?
#
loop_
_entity_poly.entity_id
_entity_poly.type
_entity_poly.pdbx_seq_one_letter_code
_entity_poly.pdbx_strand_id
1 'polypeptide(L)'
;VAGMVARNTGTIINVASTAAYQPIPNMAIYAATKAYVLSFTEALWGELEGTGVTALALSPGGTATEFFEVAGGRVAGSALAPISDVIDTAFDALAKKKSPPSAVVGKSSRVMTGLQRFVPRTTIIRLAGRIFMSNKSNA
;
A
#
# COMPACT_ATOMS: atom_id res chain seq x y z
N VAL A 1 17.66 -10.75 5.20
CA VAL A 1 18.09 -9.48 5.85
C VAL A 1 19.51 -9.62 6.37
N ALA A 2 19.85 -10.66 7.17
CA ALA A 2 21.16 -10.81 7.81
C ALA A 2 22.35 -10.64 6.84
N GLY A 3 22.32 -11.27 5.68
CA GLY A 3 23.38 -11.13 4.66
C GLY A 3 23.48 -9.72 4.06
N MET A 4 22.40 -8.95 3.99
CA MET A 4 22.41 -7.54 3.56
C MET A 4 23.07 -6.67 4.62
N VAL A 5 22.72 -6.87 5.87
CA VAL A 5 23.32 -6.15 7.01
C VAL A 5 24.81 -6.43 7.11
N ALA A 6 25.22 -7.70 6.99
CA ALA A 6 26.65 -8.09 7.05
C ALA A 6 27.51 -7.40 5.97
N ARG A 7 26.99 -7.21 4.75
CA ARG A 7 27.69 -6.50 3.66
C ARG A 7 27.39 -5.00 3.62
N ASN A 8 26.62 -4.49 4.59
CA ASN A 8 26.23 -3.07 4.73
C ASN A 8 25.58 -2.48 3.47
N THR A 9 24.81 -3.27 2.74
CA THR A 9 24.11 -2.82 1.54
C THR A 9 22.94 -3.74 1.19
N GLY A 10 21.81 -3.16 0.81
CA GLY A 10 20.63 -3.88 0.33
C GLY A 10 19.38 -3.02 0.32
N THR A 11 18.40 -3.43 -0.46
CA THR A 11 17.08 -2.80 -0.53
C THR A 11 16.00 -3.86 -0.49
N ILE A 12 14.99 -3.64 0.33
CA ILE A 12 13.82 -4.48 0.49
C ILE A 12 12.60 -3.63 0.13
N ILE A 13 11.82 -4.04 -0.87
CA ILE A 13 10.56 -3.40 -1.22
C ILE A 13 9.45 -4.41 -1.01
N ASN A 14 8.56 -4.17 -0.05
CA ASN A 14 7.38 -4.99 0.16
C ASN A 14 6.15 -4.27 -0.38
N VAL A 15 5.37 -4.96 -1.21
CA VAL A 15 4.18 -4.39 -1.84
C VAL A 15 2.98 -4.58 -0.92
N ALA A 16 2.61 -3.50 -0.23
CA ALA A 16 1.38 -3.37 0.54
C ALA A 16 0.18 -3.00 -0.38
N SER A 17 -0.64 -2.06 0.00
CA SER A 17 -1.76 -1.50 -0.77
C SER A 17 -2.34 -0.29 -0.04
N THR A 18 -3.07 0.57 -0.74
CA THR A 18 -3.96 1.56 -0.09
C THR A 18 -5.02 0.90 0.81
N ALA A 19 -5.38 -0.35 0.54
CA ALA A 19 -6.24 -1.17 1.39
C ALA A 19 -5.65 -1.45 2.78
N ALA A 20 -4.34 -1.30 2.97
CA ALA A 20 -3.67 -1.48 4.25
C ALA A 20 -4.06 -0.45 5.31
N TYR A 21 -4.55 0.70 4.90
CA TYR A 21 -4.83 1.84 5.78
C TYR A 21 -6.24 1.82 6.37
N GLN A 22 -7.13 0.93 5.90
CA GLN A 22 -8.53 0.91 6.31
C GLN A 22 -9.14 -0.50 6.30
N PRO A 23 -10.10 -0.79 7.20
CA PRO A 23 -10.91 -1.99 7.10
C PRO A 23 -11.86 -1.89 5.90
N ILE A 24 -11.90 -2.94 5.08
CA ILE A 24 -12.76 -2.98 3.88
C ILE A 24 -13.72 -4.17 4.00
N PRO A 25 -15.04 -3.95 4.19
CA PRO A 25 -16.06 -5.00 4.12
C PRO A 25 -15.96 -5.78 2.80
N ASN A 26 -16.18 -7.08 2.86
CA ASN A 26 -15.99 -8.06 1.78
C ASN A 26 -14.56 -8.30 1.29
N MET A 27 -13.58 -7.52 1.79
CA MET A 27 -12.16 -7.69 1.53
C MET A 27 -11.37 -7.75 2.85
N ALA A 28 -11.96 -8.22 3.93
CA ALA A 28 -11.39 -8.16 5.28
C ALA A 28 -10.02 -8.86 5.36
N ILE A 29 -9.91 -10.07 4.81
CA ILE A 29 -8.65 -10.85 4.80
C ILE A 29 -7.58 -10.10 3.99
N TYR A 30 -7.93 -9.62 2.78
CA TYR A 30 -6.99 -8.88 1.93
C TYR A 30 -6.50 -7.61 2.64
N ALA A 31 -7.40 -6.78 3.18
CA ALA A 31 -7.03 -5.56 3.90
C ALA A 31 -6.13 -5.87 5.11
N ALA A 32 -6.46 -6.92 5.88
CA ALA A 32 -5.67 -7.33 7.03
C ALA A 32 -4.27 -7.82 6.63
N THR A 33 -4.13 -8.61 5.57
CA THR A 33 -2.81 -9.05 5.07
C THR A 33 -1.97 -7.89 4.60
N LYS A 34 -2.57 -6.90 3.91
CA LYS A 34 -1.86 -5.70 3.45
C LYS A 34 -1.49 -4.75 4.60
N ALA A 35 -2.32 -4.66 5.65
CA ALA A 35 -2.00 -3.93 6.87
C ALA A 35 -0.81 -4.58 7.63
N TYR A 36 -0.76 -5.92 7.66
CA TYR A 36 0.39 -6.64 8.19
C TYR A 36 1.66 -6.29 7.42
N VAL A 37 1.64 -6.38 6.07
CA VAL A 37 2.80 -6.07 5.23
C VAL A 37 3.28 -4.64 5.45
N LEU A 38 2.36 -3.67 5.54
CA LEU A 38 2.68 -2.26 5.80
C LEU A 38 3.39 -2.11 7.15
N SER A 39 2.74 -2.55 8.23
CA SER A 39 3.26 -2.40 9.59
C SER A 39 4.58 -3.13 9.80
N PHE A 40 4.70 -4.36 9.28
CA PHE A 40 5.92 -5.14 9.32
C PHE A 40 7.08 -4.42 8.63
N THR A 41 6.83 -3.85 7.45
CA THR A 41 7.90 -3.20 6.68
C THR A 41 8.32 -1.86 7.30
N GLU A 42 7.37 -1.11 7.86
CA GLU A 42 7.67 0.14 8.58
C GLU A 42 8.48 -0.13 9.85
N ALA A 43 8.18 -1.21 10.58
CA ALA A 43 8.98 -1.65 11.72
C ALA A 43 10.39 -2.08 11.28
N LEU A 44 10.49 -2.88 10.22
CA LEU A 44 11.76 -3.32 9.65
C LEU A 44 12.62 -2.13 9.19
N TRP A 45 12.01 -1.09 8.62
CA TRP A 45 12.70 0.15 8.28
C TRP A 45 13.37 0.78 9.52
N GLY A 46 12.66 0.84 10.65
CA GLY A 46 13.21 1.34 11.91
C GLY A 46 14.34 0.47 12.47
N GLU A 47 14.19 -0.86 12.40
CA GLU A 47 15.22 -1.82 12.85
C GLU A 47 16.51 -1.74 12.02
N LEU A 48 16.42 -1.29 10.76
CA LEU A 48 17.54 -1.18 9.85
C LEU A 48 18.21 0.20 9.87
N GLU A 49 17.73 1.15 10.68
CA GLU A 49 18.38 2.46 10.82
C GLU A 49 19.83 2.30 11.30
N GLY A 50 20.73 3.04 10.68
CA GLY A 50 22.17 2.96 10.96
C GLY A 50 22.89 1.83 10.21
N THR A 51 22.18 1.01 9.44
CA THR A 51 22.78 0.04 8.50
C THR A 51 22.72 0.59 7.07
N GLY A 52 23.48 -0.02 6.16
CA GLY A 52 23.39 0.29 4.71
C GLY A 52 22.20 -0.39 4.01
N VAL A 53 21.21 -0.88 4.76
CA VAL A 53 20.03 -1.56 4.22
C VAL A 53 18.79 -0.68 4.35
N THR A 54 18.01 -0.58 3.27
CA THR A 54 16.75 0.17 3.23
C THR A 54 15.56 -0.76 3.08
N ALA A 55 14.50 -0.53 3.88
CA ALA A 55 13.20 -1.17 3.69
C ALA A 55 12.15 -0.13 3.29
N LEU A 56 11.26 -0.48 2.35
CA LEU A 56 10.19 0.38 1.85
C LEU A 56 8.89 -0.40 1.71
N ALA A 57 7.83 0.04 2.36
CA ALA A 57 6.47 -0.43 2.08
C ALA A 57 5.87 0.39 0.93
N LEU A 58 5.67 -0.23 -0.22
CA LEU A 58 5.03 0.41 -1.37
C LEU A 58 3.54 0.12 -1.38
N SER A 59 2.71 1.15 -1.40
CA SER A 59 1.25 1.04 -1.29
C SER A 59 0.56 1.55 -2.56
N PRO A 60 0.40 0.71 -3.60
CA PRO A 60 -0.41 1.03 -4.77
C PRO A 60 -1.90 1.09 -4.42
N GLY A 61 -2.65 1.91 -5.17
CA GLY A 61 -4.11 1.80 -5.31
C GLY A 61 -4.50 0.76 -6.35
N GLY A 62 -5.64 0.95 -7.01
CA GLY A 62 -6.00 0.16 -8.18
C GLY A 62 -4.99 0.39 -9.30
N THR A 63 -4.30 -0.65 -9.72
CA THR A 63 -3.27 -0.62 -10.76
C THR A 63 -3.69 -1.50 -11.93
N ALA A 64 -3.34 -1.11 -13.16
CA ALA A 64 -3.63 -1.86 -14.37
C ALA A 64 -2.77 -3.15 -14.44
N THR A 65 -3.19 -4.16 -13.71
CA THR A 65 -2.55 -5.49 -13.65
C THR A 65 -3.62 -6.57 -13.74
N GLU A 66 -3.24 -7.80 -14.05
CA GLU A 66 -4.13 -8.98 -14.08
C GLU A 66 -4.74 -9.32 -12.70
N PHE A 67 -4.30 -8.66 -11.63
CA PHE A 67 -4.75 -8.95 -10.26
C PHE A 67 -6.27 -8.92 -10.11
N PHE A 68 -6.95 -7.92 -10.71
CA PHE A 68 -8.41 -7.80 -10.60
C PHE A 68 -9.15 -8.84 -11.44
N GLU A 69 -8.58 -9.27 -12.56
CA GLU A 69 -9.13 -10.35 -13.39
C GLU A 69 -9.07 -11.68 -12.64
N VAL A 70 -7.94 -11.98 -12.02
CA VAL A 70 -7.73 -13.22 -11.24
C VAL A 70 -8.52 -13.21 -9.93
N ALA A 71 -8.63 -12.06 -9.27
CA ALA A 71 -9.35 -11.92 -8.00
C ALA A 71 -10.88 -11.86 -8.16
N GLY A 72 -11.40 -11.86 -9.41
CA GLY A 72 -12.83 -11.79 -9.69
C GLY A 72 -13.49 -10.47 -9.27
N GLY A 73 -12.70 -9.41 -9.14
CA GLY A 73 -13.15 -8.08 -8.69
C GLY A 73 -12.96 -7.01 -9.74
N ARG A 74 -13.76 -5.94 -9.67
CA ARG A 74 -13.58 -4.71 -10.44
C ARG A 74 -13.38 -3.55 -9.48
N VAL A 75 -12.44 -2.64 -9.80
CA VAL A 75 -12.33 -1.38 -9.05
C VAL A 75 -13.43 -0.46 -9.53
N ALA A 76 -14.40 -0.15 -8.67
CA ALA A 76 -15.47 0.77 -9.01
C ALA A 76 -14.91 2.18 -9.19
N GLY A 77 -15.17 2.78 -10.35
CA GLY A 77 -15.14 4.22 -10.56
C GLY A 77 -13.78 4.91 -10.58
N SER A 78 -12.66 4.18 -10.49
CA SER A 78 -11.32 4.78 -10.53
C SER A 78 -10.57 4.32 -11.78
N ALA A 79 -9.98 5.25 -12.52
CA ALA A 79 -8.99 4.89 -13.52
C ALA A 79 -7.85 4.13 -12.83
N LEU A 80 -7.51 2.96 -13.36
CA LEU A 80 -6.37 2.18 -12.86
C LEU A 80 -5.09 2.97 -13.12
N ALA A 81 -4.23 3.06 -12.11
CA ALA A 81 -2.93 3.69 -12.28
C ALA A 81 -2.04 2.84 -13.21
N PRO A 82 -1.25 3.45 -14.10
CA PRO A 82 -0.28 2.71 -14.89
C PRO A 82 0.79 2.09 -14.00
N ILE A 83 1.37 0.99 -14.44
CA ILE A 83 2.44 0.30 -13.72
C ILE A 83 3.67 1.21 -13.54
N SER A 84 3.95 2.08 -14.51
CA SER A 84 5.03 3.06 -14.44
C SER A 84 4.95 3.92 -13.18
N ASP A 85 3.76 4.41 -12.81
CA ASP A 85 3.57 5.25 -11.62
C ASP A 85 3.97 4.51 -10.33
N VAL A 86 3.74 3.20 -10.29
CA VAL A 86 4.13 2.35 -9.15
C VAL A 86 5.64 2.24 -9.05
N ILE A 87 6.28 2.00 -10.20
CA ILE A 87 7.74 1.88 -10.32
C ILE A 87 8.41 3.21 -9.97
N ASP A 88 7.97 4.30 -10.58
CA ASP A 88 8.52 5.64 -10.36
C ASP A 88 8.37 6.07 -8.89
N THR A 89 7.21 5.79 -8.27
CA THR A 89 7.00 6.08 -6.83
C THR A 89 8.00 5.32 -5.95
N ALA A 90 8.32 4.06 -6.28
CA ALA A 90 9.28 3.28 -5.52
C ALA A 90 10.71 3.85 -5.66
N PHE A 91 11.15 4.11 -6.90
CA PHE A 91 12.49 4.66 -7.14
C PHE A 91 12.65 6.07 -6.60
N ASP A 92 11.66 6.94 -6.75
CA ASP A 92 11.65 8.28 -6.17
C ASP A 92 11.75 8.25 -4.64
N ALA A 93 11.10 7.28 -3.99
CA ALA A 93 11.18 7.12 -2.55
C ALA A 93 12.58 6.66 -2.11
N LEU A 94 13.18 5.73 -2.85
CA LEU A 94 14.51 5.20 -2.56
C LEU A 94 15.64 6.17 -2.88
N ALA A 95 15.46 7.05 -3.88
CA ALA A 95 16.44 8.05 -4.28
C ALA A 95 16.61 9.20 -3.26
N LYS A 96 15.71 9.33 -2.30
CA LYS A 96 15.80 10.35 -1.25
C LYS A 96 16.99 10.10 -0.33
N LYS A 97 17.64 11.16 0.14
CA LYS A 97 18.74 11.08 1.11
C LYS A 97 18.40 10.22 2.34
N LYS A 98 17.15 10.28 2.81
CA LYS A 98 16.57 9.36 3.79
C LYS A 98 15.29 8.80 3.17
N SER A 99 15.31 7.54 2.80
CA SER A 99 14.14 6.85 2.27
C SER A 99 13.04 6.80 3.34
N PRO A 100 11.77 7.11 3.00
CA PRO A 100 10.66 6.98 3.95
C PRO A 100 10.36 5.49 4.25
N PRO A 101 9.71 5.18 5.39
CA PRO A 101 9.31 3.82 5.72
C PRO A 101 8.25 3.26 4.76
N SER A 102 7.42 4.15 4.20
CA SER A 102 6.36 3.77 3.25
C SER A 102 6.14 4.84 2.19
N ALA A 103 5.63 4.43 1.02
CA ALA A 103 5.24 5.30 -0.08
C ALA A 103 3.89 4.87 -0.67
N VAL A 104 2.95 5.84 -0.79
CA VAL A 104 1.64 5.63 -1.42
C VAL A 104 1.68 6.14 -2.85
N VAL A 105 1.22 5.32 -3.80
CA VAL A 105 1.17 5.65 -5.22
C VAL A 105 -0.01 6.58 -5.51
N GLY A 106 0.26 7.69 -6.20
CA GLY A 106 -0.74 8.68 -6.60
C GLY A 106 -1.04 9.74 -5.52
N LYS A 107 -1.19 10.99 -5.96
CA LYS A 107 -1.42 12.14 -5.07
C LYS A 107 -2.75 12.04 -4.31
N SER A 108 -3.83 11.66 -4.99
CA SER A 108 -5.17 11.49 -4.38
C SER A 108 -5.18 10.41 -3.30
N SER A 109 -4.57 9.25 -3.59
CA SER A 109 -4.44 8.14 -2.63
C SER A 109 -3.61 8.54 -1.42
N ARG A 110 -2.54 9.30 -1.61
CA ARG A 110 -1.69 9.80 -0.52
C ARG A 110 -2.46 10.74 0.41
N VAL A 111 -3.24 11.66 -0.14
CA VAL A 111 -4.08 12.56 0.65
C VAL A 111 -5.16 11.76 1.39
N MET A 112 -5.84 10.85 0.71
CA MET A 112 -6.90 10.05 1.28
C MET A 112 -6.39 9.18 2.45
N THR A 113 -5.29 8.45 2.28
CA THR A 113 -4.71 7.62 3.34
C THR A 113 -4.22 8.45 4.53
N GLY A 114 -3.69 9.66 4.27
CA GLY A 114 -3.29 10.60 5.32
C GLY A 114 -4.46 11.13 6.14
N LEU A 115 -5.58 11.45 5.49
CA LEU A 115 -6.77 12.00 6.14
C LEU A 115 -7.54 10.95 6.96
N GLN A 116 -7.45 9.67 6.62
CA GLN A 116 -8.17 8.59 7.32
C GLN A 116 -7.88 8.54 8.82
N ARG A 117 -6.69 8.97 9.25
CA ARG A 117 -6.32 9.01 10.68
C ARG A 117 -7.17 9.99 11.51
N PHE A 118 -7.80 10.97 10.85
CA PHE A 118 -8.64 11.99 11.51
C PHE A 118 -10.14 11.67 11.43
N VAL A 119 -10.52 10.60 10.74
CA VAL A 119 -11.93 10.21 10.55
C VAL A 119 -12.26 9.05 11.50
N PRO A 120 -13.42 9.08 12.19
CA PRO A 120 -13.84 7.96 13.03
C PRO A 120 -13.86 6.64 12.25
N ARG A 121 -13.32 5.60 12.86
CA ARG A 121 -13.12 4.29 12.20
C ARG A 121 -14.42 3.68 11.68
N THR A 122 -15.54 3.89 12.41
CA THR A 122 -16.89 3.45 12.00
C THR A 122 -17.36 4.13 10.71
N THR A 123 -17.03 5.41 10.52
CA THR A 123 -17.34 6.17 9.30
C THR A 123 -16.55 5.62 8.11
N ILE A 124 -15.25 5.34 8.30
CA ILE A 124 -14.40 4.76 7.27
C ILE A 124 -14.95 3.40 6.82
N ILE A 125 -15.32 2.52 7.77
CA ILE A 125 -15.87 1.19 7.46
C ILE A 125 -17.15 1.30 6.63
N ARG A 126 -18.07 2.19 7.02
CA ARG A 126 -19.33 2.40 6.29
C ARG A 126 -19.10 2.93 4.89
N LEU A 127 -18.20 3.89 4.73
CA LEU A 127 -17.87 4.47 3.43
C LEU A 127 -17.18 3.46 2.52
N ALA A 128 -16.18 2.75 3.02
CA ALA A 128 -15.50 1.69 2.29
C ALA A 128 -16.48 0.58 1.87
N GLY A 129 -17.39 0.17 2.79
CA GLY A 129 -18.43 -0.79 2.48
C GLY A 129 -19.31 -0.36 1.31
N ARG A 130 -19.77 0.89 1.27
CA ARG A 130 -20.58 1.41 0.15
C ARG A 130 -19.85 1.37 -1.18
N ILE A 131 -18.58 1.76 -1.21
CA ILE A 131 -17.76 1.78 -2.42
C ILE A 131 -17.55 0.35 -2.97
N PHE A 132 -17.25 -0.62 -2.10
CA PHE A 132 -16.95 -2.00 -2.52
C PHE A 132 -18.19 -2.91 -2.62
N MET A 133 -19.34 -2.55 -2.01
CA MET A 133 -20.60 -3.28 -2.12
C MET A 133 -21.41 -2.92 -3.37
N SER A 134 -21.31 -1.70 -3.87
CA SER A 134 -22.02 -1.23 -5.08
C SER A 134 -21.70 -2.07 -6.33
N ASN A 135 -20.65 -2.87 -6.31
CA ASN A 135 -20.25 -3.72 -7.44
C ASN A 135 -20.97 -5.08 -7.52
N LYS A 136 -21.74 -5.48 -6.48
CA LYS A 136 -22.43 -6.79 -6.49
C LYS A 136 -23.86 -6.75 -7.07
N SER A 137 -24.43 -5.56 -7.30
CA SER A 137 -25.82 -5.44 -7.74
C SER A 137 -25.98 -5.42 -9.26
N ASN A 138 -24.92 -5.55 -10.06
CA ASN A 138 -24.96 -5.56 -11.53
C ASN A 138 -24.33 -6.82 -12.15
N ALA A 139 -24.37 -7.95 -11.44
CA ALA A 139 -24.00 -9.27 -11.97
C ALA A 139 -25.20 -10.22 -11.98
#